data_2f10ae28a26ab7ceb6acc39dc82a7374
#
_entry.id   2f10ae28a26ab7ceb6acc39dc82a7374
#
_cell.length_a   1.000
_cell.length_b   1.000
_cell.length_c   1.000
_cell.angle_alpha   90.00
_cell.angle_beta   90.00
_cell.angle_gamma   90.00
#
_symmetry.space_group_name_H-M   'P 1'
#
loop_
_entity.id
_entity.type
_entity.pdbx_description
1 polymer ?
#
loop_
_entity_poly.entity_id
_entity_poly.type
_entity_poly.pdbx_seq_one_letter_code
_entity_poly.pdbx_strand_id
1 'polypeptide(L)' 'MLNSRPRSEWEALIHEWIHNEKDRWLITRRLLDGVPYDALTGEYQLKFEIPLEYDQIRRRCKAAEKQLITHCK' A
#
# COMPACT_ATOMS: atom_id res chain seq x y z
N MET A 1 -0.93 13.92 2.07
CA MET A 1 -0.91 13.66 0.65
C MET A 1 0.51 13.51 0.13
N LEU A 2 0.73 12.49 -0.67
CA LEU A 2 2.03 12.23 -1.27
C LEU A 2 2.14 13.12 -2.49
N ASN A 3 2.84 14.20 -2.37
CA ASN A 3 2.58 15.27 -3.28
C ASN A 3 3.65 15.44 -4.33
N SER A 4 4.74 15.89 -4.16
CA SER A 4 5.60 16.39 -5.21
C SER A 4 6.58 15.39 -5.78
N ARG A 5 6.60 14.16 -5.29
CA ARG A 5 7.54 13.16 -5.79
C ARG A 5 6.97 12.42 -6.99
N PRO A 6 7.76 12.13 -8.01
CA PRO A 6 7.30 11.29 -9.11
C PRO A 6 7.01 9.86 -8.63
N ARG A 7 6.13 9.19 -9.38
CA ARG A 7 5.73 7.83 -9.06
C ARG A 7 6.91 6.87 -8.90
N SER A 8 7.90 6.99 -9.76
CA SER A 8 9.08 6.12 -9.72
C SER A 8 9.84 6.26 -8.40
N GLU A 9 9.89 7.46 -7.84
CA GLU A 9 10.54 7.70 -6.56
C GLU A 9 9.76 7.06 -5.42
N TRP A 10 8.44 7.16 -5.45
CA TRP A 10 7.60 6.52 -4.45
C TRP A 10 7.70 4.99 -4.53
N GLU A 11 7.74 4.45 -5.73
CA GLU A 11 7.91 3.01 -5.91
C GLU A 11 9.24 2.53 -5.34
N ALA A 12 10.30 3.29 -5.55
CA ALA A 12 11.60 2.97 -5.00
C ALA A 12 11.60 2.98 -3.46
N LEU A 13 10.96 3.98 -2.87
CA LEU A 13 10.85 4.08 -1.42
C LEU A 13 10.03 2.94 -0.84
N ILE A 14 8.93 2.60 -1.48
CA ILE A 14 8.10 1.47 -1.05
C ILE A 14 8.93 0.18 -1.09
N HIS A 15 9.65 -0.03 -2.17
CA HIS A 15 10.50 -1.21 -2.31
C HIS A 15 11.59 -1.27 -1.23
N GLU A 16 12.15 -0.13 -0.88
CA GLU A 16 13.22 -0.05 0.10
C GLU A 16 12.74 -0.28 1.54
N TRP A 17 11.60 0.33 1.89
CA TRP A 17 11.15 0.35 3.30
C TRP A 17 10.04 -0.61 3.64
N ILE A 18 9.27 -1.06 2.66
CA ILE A 18 8.20 -2.04 2.87
C ILE A 18 8.71 -3.37 2.34
N HIS A 19 9.06 -4.27 3.26
CA HIS A 19 9.70 -5.53 2.89
C HIS A 19 8.74 -6.66 2.56
N ASN A 20 7.51 -6.60 3.06
CA ASN A 20 6.50 -7.61 2.79
C ASN A 20 5.89 -7.38 1.41
N GLU A 21 5.92 -8.40 0.55
CA GLU A 21 5.41 -8.28 -0.82
C GLU A 21 3.93 -7.89 -0.86
N LYS A 22 3.13 -8.47 0.03
CA LYS A 22 1.70 -8.17 0.09
C LYS A 22 1.45 -6.73 0.52
N ASP A 23 2.23 -6.26 1.48
CA ASP A 23 2.13 -4.89 1.95
C ASP A 23 2.60 -3.90 0.87
N ARG A 24 3.64 -4.24 0.12
CA ARG A 24 4.09 -3.44 -1.02
C ARG A 24 2.98 -3.28 -2.04
N TRP A 25 2.34 -4.37 -2.37
CA TRP A 25 1.24 -4.35 -3.35
C TRP A 25 0.10 -3.49 -2.84
N LEU A 26 -0.29 -3.67 -1.58
CA LEU A 26 -1.38 -2.91 -0.98
C LEU A 26 -1.11 -1.41 -0.99
N ILE A 27 0.07 -1.00 -0.52
CA ILE A 27 0.40 0.42 -0.42
C ILE A 27 0.54 1.05 -1.80
N THR A 28 1.09 0.33 -2.75
CA THR A 28 1.22 0.81 -4.13
C THR A 28 -0.15 1.05 -4.75
N ARG A 29 -1.04 0.08 -4.63
CA ARG A 29 -2.38 0.22 -5.19
C ARG A 29 -3.16 1.34 -4.50
N ARG A 30 -3.01 1.46 -3.18
CA ARG A 30 -3.75 2.48 -2.43
C ARG A 30 -3.25 3.88 -2.68
N LEU A 31 -1.94 4.10 -2.62
CA LEU A 31 -1.37 5.44 -2.68
C LEU A 31 -1.08 5.91 -4.09
N LEU A 32 -0.54 5.04 -4.92
CA LEU A 32 -0.12 5.44 -6.27
C LEU A 32 -1.24 5.30 -7.28
N ASP A 33 -2.05 4.26 -7.16
CA ASP A 33 -3.14 4.03 -8.09
C ASP A 33 -4.49 4.56 -7.60
N GLY A 34 -4.56 4.96 -6.33
CA GLY A 34 -5.76 5.58 -5.78
C GLY A 34 -6.94 4.65 -5.59
N VAL A 35 -6.69 3.36 -5.43
CA VAL A 35 -7.77 2.37 -5.27
C VAL A 35 -8.40 2.50 -3.87
N PRO A 36 -9.73 2.61 -3.78
CA PRO A 36 -10.38 2.66 -2.47
C PRO A 36 -10.30 1.32 -1.74
N TYR A 37 -10.41 1.35 -0.43
CA TYR A 37 -10.21 0.15 0.40
C TYR A 37 -11.17 -0.98 0.08
N ASP A 38 -12.41 -0.68 -0.26
CA ASP A 38 -13.39 -1.72 -0.59
C ASP A 38 -13.02 -2.47 -1.87
N ALA A 39 -12.61 -1.74 -2.90
CA ALA A 39 -12.12 -2.35 -4.13
C ALA A 39 -10.82 -3.11 -3.89
N LEU A 40 -9.95 -2.53 -3.06
CA LEU A 40 -8.66 -3.13 -2.74
C LEU A 40 -8.82 -4.47 -2.02
N THR A 41 -9.81 -4.57 -1.16
CA THR A 41 -10.13 -5.83 -0.45
C THR A 41 -10.45 -6.94 -1.45
N GLY A 42 -11.29 -6.64 -2.45
CA GLY A 42 -11.63 -7.61 -3.48
C GLY A 42 -10.41 -7.99 -4.35
N GLU A 43 -9.62 -6.99 -4.72
CA GLU A 43 -8.42 -7.24 -5.53
C GLU A 43 -7.39 -8.10 -4.78
N TYR A 44 -7.22 -7.83 -3.49
CA TYR A 44 -6.29 -8.59 -2.68
C TYR A 44 -6.70 -10.07 -2.61
N GLN A 45 -7.98 -10.33 -2.38
CA GLN A 45 -8.50 -11.68 -2.32
C GLN A 45 -8.25 -12.44 -3.64
N LEU A 46 -8.48 -11.76 -4.76
CA LEU A 46 -8.25 -12.38 -6.07
C LEU A 46 -6.77 -12.63 -6.34
N LYS A 47 -5.91 -11.71 -5.94
CA LYS A 47 -4.48 -11.81 -6.24
C LYS A 47 -3.76 -12.82 -5.36
N PHE A 48 -4.03 -12.80 -4.06
CA PHE A 48 -3.29 -13.61 -3.10
C PHE A 48 -4.08 -14.79 -2.57
N GLU A 49 -5.36 -14.87 -2.91
CA GLU A 49 -6.27 -15.93 -2.46
C GLU A 49 -6.36 -16.01 -0.94
N ILE A 50 -6.21 -14.87 -0.27
CA ILE A 50 -6.32 -14.73 1.19
C ILE A 50 -7.51 -13.84 1.49
N PRO A 51 -8.56 -14.34 2.16
CA PRO A 51 -9.75 -13.54 2.44
C PRO A 51 -9.55 -12.63 3.65
N LEU A 52 -8.96 -11.47 3.42
CA LEU A 52 -8.87 -10.45 4.44
C LEU A 52 -10.10 -9.55 4.39
N GLU A 53 -10.53 -9.11 5.56
CA GLU A 53 -11.66 -8.20 5.67
C GLU A 53 -11.22 -6.76 5.44
N TYR A 54 -12.19 -5.90 5.16
CA TYR A 54 -11.95 -4.47 4.92
C TYR A 54 -11.08 -3.84 6.00
N ASP A 55 -11.42 -4.08 7.28
CA ASP A 55 -10.67 -3.50 8.38
C ASP A 55 -9.22 -3.95 8.42
N GLN A 56 -8.97 -5.21 8.08
CA GLN A 56 -7.62 -5.74 8.04
C GLN A 56 -6.82 -5.11 6.91
N ILE A 57 -7.43 -4.96 5.74
CA ILE A 57 -6.80 -4.30 4.59
C ILE A 57 -6.46 -2.85 4.96
N ARG A 58 -7.42 -2.14 5.54
CA ARG A 58 -7.21 -0.75 5.94
C ARG A 58 -6.07 -0.61 6.94
N ARG A 59 -6.02 -1.48 7.94
CA ARG A 59 -4.96 -1.45 8.96
C ARG A 59 -3.60 -1.70 8.35
N ARG A 60 -3.49 -2.66 7.44
CA ARG A 60 -2.22 -2.95 6.77
C ARG A 60 -1.76 -1.76 5.93
N CYS A 61 -2.66 -1.16 5.18
CA CYS A 61 -2.33 0.01 4.37
C CYS A 61 -1.89 1.18 5.24
N LYS A 62 -2.59 1.44 6.33
CA LYS A 62 -2.23 2.54 7.23
C LYS A 62 -0.90 2.31 7.92
N ALA A 63 -0.61 1.09 8.32
CA ALA A 63 0.67 0.75 8.93
C ALA A 63 1.82 0.95 7.94
N ALA A 64 1.63 0.49 6.70
CA ALA A 64 2.65 0.66 5.66
C ALA A 64 2.84 2.14 5.32
N GLU A 65 1.75 2.88 5.22
CA GLU A 65 1.81 4.32 4.95
C GLU A 65 2.57 5.05 6.04
N LYS A 66 2.29 4.73 7.29
CA LYS A 66 2.96 5.36 8.43
C LYS A 66 4.45 5.08 8.40
N GLN A 67 4.83 3.84 8.14
CA GLN A 67 6.23 3.45 8.04
C GLN A 67 6.92 4.21 6.92
N LEU A 68 6.29 4.31 5.77
CA LEU A 68 6.83 5.00 4.61
C LEU A 68 7.03 6.48 4.90
N ILE A 69 6.04 7.13 5.49
CA ILE A 69 6.12 8.55 5.83
C ILE A 69 7.21 8.83 6.86
N THR A 70 7.37 7.94 7.83
CA THR A 70 8.41 8.07 8.85
C THR A 70 9.80 8.09 8.24
N HIS A 71 10.02 7.32 7.17
CA HIS A 71 11.33 7.25 6.52
C HIS A 71 11.49 8.22 5.35
N CYS A 72 10.45 8.92 5.02
CA CYS A 72 10.43 9.79 3.84
C CYS A 72 10.55 11.26 4.24
N LYS A 73 11.66 11.64 4.78
CA LYS A 73 11.86 13.04 5.21
C LYS A 73 12.73 13.82 4.26
#